data_88cf4105ec8f214d4e524f5abf174fe9
#
_entry.id   88cf4105ec8f214d4e524f5abf174fe9
#
_cell.length_a   1.000
_cell.length_b   1.000
_cell.length_c   1.000
_cell.angle_alpha   90.00
_cell.angle_beta   90.00
_cell.angle_gamma   90.00
#
_symmetry.space_group_name_H-M   'P 1'
#
loop_
_entity.id
_entity.type
_entity.pdbx_description
1 polymer ?
#
loop_
_entity_poly.entity_id
_entity_poly.type
_entity_poly.pdbx_seq_one_letter_code
_entity_poly.pdbx_strand_id
1 'polypeptide(L)'
;MRTRLAIFALMFATAATVAQLPAQQPAKQEKQPKATKTYTSAADITAMMAKAKNERKADQANLIQGILNLAPYSANLEYRGAVGPAAVHDKEAEMFYVVDGSGTLVTGGKLVGETRTNPDNLSGTAIDGGTVQNVGKGDFFIVPEKTPHWFSKINGTLVLMSIHLPRS
;
A
#
# COMPACT_ATOMS: atom_id res chain seq x y z
N MET A 1 72.68 38.78 -46.52
CA MET A 1 72.62 38.00 -45.25
C MET A 1 71.36 38.43 -44.49
N ARG A 2 70.34 37.62 -44.42
CA ARG A 2 69.07 37.95 -43.73
C ARG A 2 68.91 36.96 -42.53
N THR A 3 69.13 37.48 -41.34
CA THR A 3 68.99 36.73 -40.10
C THR A 3 67.50 36.59 -39.69
N ARG A 4 67.02 35.37 -39.63
CA ARG A 4 65.63 35.09 -39.13
C ARG A 4 65.66 34.82 -37.64
N LEU A 5 64.98 35.67 -36.88
CA LEU A 5 64.77 35.55 -35.46
C LEU A 5 63.57 34.63 -35.23
N ALA A 6 63.76 33.49 -34.54
CA ALA A 6 62.70 32.57 -34.14
C ALA A 6 62.20 32.94 -32.75
N ILE A 7 60.93 33.31 -32.68
CA ILE A 7 60.24 33.58 -31.40
C ILE A 7 59.64 32.28 -30.97
N PHE A 8 60.09 31.70 -29.82
CA PHE A 8 59.44 30.57 -29.11
C PHE A 8 58.35 31.13 -28.25
N ALA A 9 57.08 30.82 -28.59
CA ALA A 9 55.95 31.08 -27.71
C ALA A 9 55.75 29.91 -26.72
N LEU A 10 55.95 30.17 -25.46
CA LEU A 10 55.72 29.21 -24.37
C LEU A 10 54.24 29.25 -23.99
N MET A 11 53.47 28.21 -24.35
CA MET A 11 52.09 28.06 -23.92
C MET A 11 52.06 27.44 -22.51
N PHE A 12 51.62 28.21 -21.54
CA PHE A 12 51.24 27.71 -20.21
C PHE A 12 49.83 27.14 -20.29
N ALA A 13 49.71 25.81 -20.20
CA ALA A 13 48.40 25.14 -20.01
C ALA A 13 48.04 25.18 -18.54
N THR A 14 47.09 26.00 -18.16
CA THR A 14 46.46 25.97 -16.81
C THR A 14 45.42 24.88 -16.78
N ALA A 15 45.70 23.79 -16.06
CA ALA A 15 44.72 22.75 -15.76
C ALA A 15 43.75 23.27 -14.69
N ALA A 16 42.51 23.58 -15.10
CA ALA A 16 41.42 23.89 -14.19
C ALA A 16 40.89 22.57 -13.60
N THR A 17 41.16 22.30 -12.34
CA THR A 17 40.55 21.22 -11.57
C THR A 17 39.09 21.59 -11.27
N VAL A 18 38.13 20.97 -11.98
CA VAL A 18 36.70 21.07 -11.66
C VAL A 18 36.47 20.17 -10.44
N ALA A 19 36.27 20.79 -9.27
CA ALA A 19 35.82 20.07 -8.09
C ALA A 19 34.39 19.58 -8.33
N GLN A 20 34.19 18.27 -8.45
CA GLN A 20 32.86 17.65 -8.50
C GLN A 20 32.19 17.80 -7.12
N LEU A 21 31.14 18.60 -7.07
CA LEU A 21 30.23 18.64 -5.92
C LEU A 21 29.59 17.26 -5.75
N PRO A 22 29.51 16.72 -4.50
CA PRO A 22 28.83 15.46 -4.26
C PRO A 22 27.37 15.58 -4.68
N ALA A 23 26.89 14.62 -5.49
CA ALA A 23 25.49 14.53 -5.87
C ALA A 23 24.62 14.43 -4.60
N GLN A 24 23.79 15.43 -4.38
CA GLN A 24 22.79 15.41 -3.32
C GLN A 24 21.80 14.27 -3.63
N GLN A 25 21.75 13.27 -2.77
CA GLN A 25 20.70 12.26 -2.81
C GLN A 25 19.34 12.95 -2.71
N PRO A 26 18.35 12.57 -3.55
CA PRO A 26 17.01 13.13 -3.43
C PRO A 26 16.47 12.85 -2.03
N ALA A 27 16.10 13.90 -1.30
CA ALA A 27 15.47 13.80 0.00
C ALA A 27 14.24 12.88 -0.13
N LYS A 28 14.15 11.86 0.74
CA LYS A 28 12.93 11.06 0.88
C LYS A 28 11.79 12.03 1.13
N GLN A 29 10.85 12.13 0.19
CA GLN A 29 9.61 12.86 0.42
C GLN A 29 8.87 12.18 1.57
N GLU A 30 8.91 12.78 2.75
CA GLU A 30 8.03 12.40 3.84
C GLU A 30 6.59 12.58 3.35
N LYS A 31 5.82 11.47 3.36
CA LYS A 31 4.40 11.54 3.07
C LYS A 31 3.77 12.50 4.07
N GLN A 32 3.22 13.61 3.59
CA GLN A 32 2.46 14.53 4.45
C GLN A 32 1.38 13.75 5.22
N PRO A 33 1.23 14.00 6.52
CA PRO A 33 0.20 13.33 7.30
C PRO A 33 -1.17 13.58 6.66
N LYS A 34 -1.94 12.52 6.48
CA LYS A 34 -3.32 12.63 5.96
C LYS A 34 -4.12 13.52 6.90
N ALA A 35 -4.91 14.43 6.34
CA ALA A 35 -5.80 15.28 7.12
C ALA A 35 -6.77 14.44 7.98
N THR A 36 -7.00 14.87 9.21
CA THR A 36 -7.98 14.22 10.12
C THR A 36 -9.37 14.24 9.50
N LYS A 37 -10.01 13.07 9.51
CA LYS A 37 -11.39 12.88 9.04
C LYS A 37 -12.10 11.93 9.99
N THR A 38 -13.07 12.43 10.74
CA THR A 38 -13.80 11.71 11.79
C THR A 38 -15.23 11.34 11.43
N TYR A 39 -15.70 11.78 10.25
CA TYR A 39 -17.06 11.54 9.77
C TYR A 39 -17.08 11.29 8.26
N THR A 40 -17.92 10.36 7.84
CA THR A 40 -18.29 10.13 6.43
C THR A 40 -19.75 9.74 6.39
N SER A 41 -20.55 10.45 5.61
CA SER A 41 -21.99 10.21 5.51
C SER A 41 -22.31 8.92 4.75
N ALA A 42 -23.53 8.41 4.92
CA ALA A 42 -24.01 7.25 4.13
C ALA A 42 -24.03 7.56 2.63
N ALA A 43 -24.32 8.82 2.26
CA ALA A 43 -24.28 9.27 0.86
C ALA A 43 -22.85 9.22 0.29
N ASP A 44 -21.83 9.64 1.08
CA ASP A 44 -20.42 9.56 0.68
C ASP A 44 -19.99 8.11 0.49
N ILE A 45 -20.36 7.21 1.42
CA ILE A 45 -20.06 5.76 1.29
C ILE A 45 -20.67 5.21 0.01
N THR A 46 -21.92 5.54 -0.29
CA THR A 46 -22.59 5.12 -1.53
C THR A 46 -21.86 5.64 -2.78
N ALA A 47 -21.44 6.91 -2.76
CA ALA A 47 -20.67 7.51 -3.84
C ALA A 47 -19.28 6.84 -4.00
N MET A 48 -18.62 6.52 -2.90
CA MET A 48 -17.34 5.78 -2.91
C MET A 48 -17.48 4.39 -3.52
N MET A 49 -18.54 3.66 -3.20
CA MET A 49 -18.84 2.35 -3.79
C MET A 49 -19.07 2.45 -5.31
N ALA A 50 -19.87 3.42 -5.75
CA ALA A 50 -20.13 3.67 -7.17
C ALA A 50 -18.83 4.03 -7.92
N LYS A 51 -18.03 4.90 -7.34
CA LYS A 51 -16.72 5.28 -7.86
C LYS A 51 -15.80 4.07 -7.99
N ALA A 52 -15.68 3.25 -6.94
CA ALA A 52 -14.84 2.05 -6.96
C ALA A 52 -15.26 1.07 -8.06
N LYS A 53 -16.57 0.86 -8.22
CA LYS A 53 -17.13 0.00 -9.27
C LYS A 53 -16.74 0.47 -10.68
N ASN A 54 -16.70 1.79 -10.90
CA ASN A 54 -16.45 2.39 -12.23
C ASN A 54 -14.96 2.58 -12.52
N GLU A 55 -14.15 2.85 -11.50
CA GLU A 55 -12.74 3.25 -11.66
C GLU A 55 -11.73 2.13 -11.39
N ARG A 56 -12.16 1.04 -10.72
CA ARG A 56 -11.27 -0.11 -10.49
C ARG A 56 -10.84 -0.72 -11.82
N LYS A 57 -9.55 -0.82 -12.03
CA LYS A 57 -8.99 -1.47 -13.23
C LYS A 57 -9.17 -3.00 -13.15
N ALA A 58 -9.24 -3.65 -14.29
CA ALA A 58 -9.46 -5.12 -14.35
C ALA A 58 -8.35 -5.91 -13.65
N ASP A 59 -7.13 -5.45 -13.71
CA ASP A 59 -5.93 -6.02 -13.06
C ASP A 59 -5.76 -5.64 -11.58
N GLN A 60 -6.56 -4.71 -11.07
CA GLN A 60 -6.54 -4.27 -9.70
C GLN A 60 -7.47 -5.15 -8.84
N ALA A 61 -6.91 -6.05 -8.02
CA ALA A 61 -7.68 -6.96 -7.19
C ALA A 61 -8.56 -6.21 -6.16
N ASN A 62 -8.02 -5.15 -5.53
CA ASN A 62 -8.68 -4.36 -4.51
C ASN A 62 -8.47 -2.87 -4.78
N LEU A 63 -9.54 -2.06 -4.69
CA LEU A 63 -9.47 -0.61 -4.67
C LEU A 63 -9.84 -0.12 -3.27
N ILE A 64 -8.90 0.56 -2.60
CA ILE A 64 -9.04 1.01 -1.21
C ILE A 64 -9.26 2.52 -1.19
N GLN A 65 -10.28 2.97 -0.45
CA GLN A 65 -10.60 4.38 -0.24
C GLN A 65 -10.75 4.68 1.25
N GLY A 66 -10.05 5.71 1.75
CA GLY A 66 -10.14 6.09 3.17
C GLY A 66 -11.52 6.63 3.53
N ILE A 67 -12.16 6.03 4.52
CA ILE A 67 -13.43 6.49 5.11
C ILE A 67 -13.14 7.46 6.24
N LEU A 68 -12.31 7.04 7.21
CA LEU A 68 -11.91 7.84 8.37
C LEU A 68 -10.39 7.86 8.49
N ASN A 69 -9.87 8.93 9.06
CA ASN A 69 -8.46 9.07 9.40
C ASN A 69 -8.31 9.86 10.69
N LEU A 70 -8.03 9.17 11.78
CA LEU A 70 -7.75 9.73 13.10
C LEU A 70 -6.59 8.94 13.71
N ALA A 71 -5.37 9.36 13.43
CA ALA A 71 -4.19 8.65 13.90
C ALA A 71 -4.25 8.34 15.41
N PRO A 72 -3.93 7.11 15.84
CA PRO A 72 -3.41 6.00 15.04
C PRO A 72 -4.47 5.17 14.31
N TYR A 73 -5.76 5.50 14.43
CA TYR A 73 -6.87 4.74 13.85
C TYR A 73 -7.16 5.14 12.42
N SER A 74 -7.57 4.18 11.60
CA SER A 74 -8.08 4.42 10.26
C SER A 74 -9.20 3.46 9.90
N ALA A 75 -10.09 3.90 9.01
CA ALA A 75 -11.09 3.05 8.39
C ALA A 75 -11.08 3.24 6.88
N ASN A 76 -11.26 2.15 6.14
CA ASN A 76 -11.25 2.15 4.69
C ASN A 76 -12.49 1.46 4.14
N LEU A 77 -12.92 1.88 2.94
CA LEU A 77 -13.78 1.10 2.07
C LEU A 77 -12.89 0.33 1.09
N GLU A 78 -13.05 -0.98 1.04
CA GLU A 78 -12.36 -1.88 0.13
C GLU A 78 -13.33 -2.46 -0.88
N TYR A 79 -13.08 -2.23 -2.14
CA TYR A 79 -13.83 -2.85 -3.24
C TYR A 79 -12.96 -3.90 -3.91
N ARG A 80 -13.24 -5.17 -3.61
CA ARG A 80 -12.52 -6.32 -4.12
C ARG A 80 -13.27 -6.93 -5.30
N GLY A 81 -12.66 -6.92 -6.48
CA GLY A 81 -13.21 -7.53 -7.70
C GLY A 81 -12.46 -8.78 -8.14
N ALA A 82 -11.38 -9.13 -7.43
CA ALA A 82 -10.61 -10.34 -7.65
C ALA A 82 -9.87 -10.73 -6.37
N VAL A 83 -9.33 -11.93 -6.35
CA VAL A 83 -8.46 -12.40 -5.26
C VAL A 83 -7.16 -11.60 -5.27
N GLY A 84 -6.84 -11.01 -4.15
CA GLY A 84 -5.57 -10.31 -3.89
C GLY A 84 -4.60 -11.16 -3.09
N PRO A 85 -3.45 -10.58 -2.69
CA PRO A 85 -2.50 -11.26 -1.82
C PRO A 85 -3.06 -11.48 -0.42
N ALA A 86 -2.51 -12.48 0.27
CA ALA A 86 -2.66 -12.67 1.70
C ALA A 86 -1.84 -11.60 2.46
N ALA A 87 -2.26 -11.27 3.68
CA ALA A 87 -1.64 -10.25 4.51
C ALA A 87 -1.47 -10.68 5.97
N VAL A 88 -0.49 -10.05 6.64
CA VAL A 88 -0.32 -10.06 8.10
C VAL A 88 0.02 -8.63 8.53
N HIS A 89 -0.62 -8.17 9.60
CA HIS A 89 -0.31 -6.91 10.27
C HIS A 89 0.32 -7.21 11.64
N ASP A 90 1.58 -6.82 11.83
CA ASP A 90 2.34 -7.16 13.05
C ASP A 90 1.87 -6.39 14.29
N LYS A 91 1.33 -5.18 14.10
CA LYS A 91 1.07 -4.22 15.18
C LYS A 91 -0.38 -3.77 15.28
N GLU A 92 -1.26 -4.30 14.46
CA GLU A 92 -2.66 -3.92 14.46
C GLU A 92 -3.57 -5.12 14.21
N ALA A 93 -4.71 -5.16 14.92
CA ALA A 93 -5.82 -5.99 14.54
C ALA A 93 -6.61 -5.27 13.44
N GLU A 94 -7.26 -6.03 12.59
CA GLU A 94 -8.11 -5.49 11.52
C GLU A 94 -9.54 -6.02 11.68
N MET A 95 -10.49 -5.10 11.79
CA MET A 95 -11.90 -5.40 11.93
C MET A 95 -12.61 -5.14 10.60
N PHE A 96 -13.49 -6.07 10.22
CA PHE A 96 -14.20 -6.00 8.95
C PHE A 96 -15.71 -6.03 9.14
N TYR A 97 -16.39 -5.24 8.32
CA TYR A 97 -17.83 -5.34 8.09
C TYR A 97 -18.09 -5.53 6.60
N VAL A 98 -18.83 -6.58 6.24
CA VAL A 98 -19.18 -6.84 4.84
C VAL A 98 -20.36 -5.98 4.44
N VAL A 99 -20.10 -4.97 3.63
CA VAL A 99 -21.11 -4.01 3.14
C VAL A 99 -21.96 -4.65 2.05
N ASP A 100 -21.30 -5.38 1.12
CA ASP A 100 -21.98 -6.03 -0.01
C ASP A 100 -21.12 -7.14 -0.61
N GLY A 101 -21.77 -8.09 -1.32
CA GLY A 101 -21.10 -9.21 -1.95
C GLY A 101 -20.76 -10.36 -1.00
N SER A 102 -19.89 -11.25 -1.44
CA SER A 102 -19.47 -12.42 -0.66
C SER A 102 -18.14 -12.98 -1.13
N GLY A 103 -17.50 -13.78 -0.26
CA GLY A 103 -16.23 -14.41 -0.53
C GLY A 103 -15.90 -15.53 0.46
N THR A 104 -14.69 -16.05 0.35
CA THR A 104 -14.14 -17.02 1.31
C THR A 104 -12.93 -16.39 1.99
N LEU A 105 -12.99 -16.26 3.30
CA LEU A 105 -11.90 -15.79 4.16
C LEU A 105 -11.13 -17.01 4.69
N VAL A 106 -9.81 -16.92 4.70
CA VAL A 106 -8.90 -17.85 5.38
C VAL A 106 -8.14 -17.05 6.44
N THR A 107 -8.13 -17.51 7.69
CA THR A 107 -7.41 -16.88 8.80
C THR A 107 -6.51 -17.88 9.52
N GLY A 108 -5.35 -17.41 10.03
CA GLY A 108 -4.33 -18.29 10.62
C GLY A 108 -3.52 -19.03 9.56
N GLY A 109 -2.91 -20.15 9.92
CA GLY A 109 -2.00 -20.87 9.04
C GLY A 109 -0.67 -20.15 8.80
N LYS A 110 -0.07 -20.33 7.62
CA LYS A 110 1.21 -19.74 7.23
C LYS A 110 1.11 -19.08 5.85
N LEU A 111 1.75 -17.92 5.69
CA LEU A 111 1.88 -17.30 4.38
C LEU A 111 2.72 -18.16 3.43
N VAL A 112 2.23 -18.32 2.21
CA VAL A 112 2.98 -18.90 1.09
C VAL A 112 3.68 -17.76 0.35
N GLY A 113 4.99 -17.91 0.09
CA GLY A 113 5.77 -16.86 -0.57
C GLY A 113 5.83 -15.57 0.25
N GLU A 114 6.02 -15.69 1.57
CA GLU A 114 6.06 -14.57 2.50
C GLU A 114 7.10 -13.52 2.09
N THR A 115 6.67 -12.26 2.09
CA THR A 115 7.52 -11.10 1.83
C THR A 115 7.15 -9.96 2.77
N ARG A 116 8.16 -9.33 3.39
CA ARG A 116 7.95 -8.13 4.20
C ARG A 116 7.79 -6.91 3.31
N THR A 117 6.62 -6.28 3.35
CA THR A 117 6.27 -5.13 2.51
C THR A 117 6.66 -3.78 3.15
N ASN A 118 6.67 -3.74 4.49
CA ASN A 118 7.15 -2.61 5.31
C ASN A 118 7.47 -3.12 6.73
N PRO A 119 7.96 -2.27 7.67
CA PRO A 119 8.33 -2.72 9.03
C PRO A 119 7.23 -3.46 9.79
N ASP A 120 5.97 -3.22 9.50
CA ASP A 120 4.83 -3.70 10.27
C ASP A 120 3.93 -4.68 9.50
N ASN A 121 4.21 -4.95 8.20
CA ASN A 121 3.34 -5.77 7.36
C ASN A 121 4.08 -6.81 6.55
N LEU A 122 3.45 -7.99 6.42
CA LEU A 122 3.86 -9.08 5.55
C LEU A 122 2.79 -9.32 4.48
N SER A 123 3.19 -9.88 3.37
CA SER A 123 2.31 -10.33 2.29
C SER A 123 2.71 -11.71 1.82
N GLY A 124 1.78 -12.44 1.24
CA GLY A 124 1.99 -13.74 0.62
C GLY A 124 1.05 -13.97 -0.55
N THR A 125 1.30 -15.00 -1.34
CA THR A 125 0.45 -15.35 -2.50
C THR A 125 -0.78 -16.16 -2.07
N ALA A 126 -0.71 -16.84 -0.91
CA ALA A 126 -1.76 -17.68 -0.34
C ALA A 126 -1.50 -17.92 1.14
N ILE A 127 -2.39 -18.67 1.80
CA ILE A 127 -2.21 -19.22 3.14
C ILE A 127 -2.25 -20.74 3.04
N ASP A 128 -1.26 -21.42 3.62
CA ASP A 128 -1.26 -22.85 3.83
C ASP A 128 -1.84 -23.17 5.22
N GLY A 129 -2.88 -24.02 5.26
CA GLY A 129 -3.66 -24.29 6.48
C GLY A 129 -4.60 -23.16 6.84
N GLY A 130 -4.88 -23.01 8.14
CA GLY A 130 -5.78 -21.99 8.67
C GLY A 130 -7.25 -22.41 8.70
N THR A 131 -8.08 -21.49 9.16
CA THR A 131 -9.55 -21.66 9.24
C THR A 131 -10.21 -21.01 8.04
N VAL A 132 -11.05 -21.76 7.35
CA VAL A 132 -11.80 -21.32 6.17
C VAL A 132 -13.22 -20.93 6.58
N GLN A 133 -13.66 -19.74 6.19
CA GLN A 133 -14.98 -19.22 6.49
C GLN A 133 -15.58 -18.51 5.27
N ASN A 134 -16.84 -18.83 4.93
CA ASN A 134 -17.56 -18.04 3.95
C ASN A 134 -18.10 -16.78 4.62
N VAL A 135 -17.92 -15.65 3.95
CA VAL A 135 -18.38 -14.33 4.43
C VAL A 135 -19.30 -13.70 3.41
N GLY A 136 -20.33 -13.01 3.88
CA GLY A 136 -21.33 -12.35 3.06
C GLY A 136 -21.87 -11.08 3.70
N LYS A 137 -22.70 -10.37 2.98
CA LYS A 137 -23.31 -9.10 3.40
C LYS A 137 -23.87 -9.16 4.82
N GLY A 138 -23.44 -8.21 5.66
CA GLY A 138 -23.86 -8.10 7.06
C GLY A 138 -22.91 -8.79 8.04
N ASP A 139 -21.99 -9.64 7.57
CA ASP A 139 -21.03 -10.29 8.45
C ASP A 139 -20.04 -9.28 9.03
N PHE A 140 -19.63 -9.56 10.27
CA PHE A 140 -18.71 -8.74 11.04
C PHE A 140 -17.69 -9.64 11.74
N PHE A 141 -16.40 -9.36 11.56
CA PHE A 141 -15.33 -10.17 12.12
C PHE A 141 -14.08 -9.34 12.39
N ILE A 142 -13.19 -9.89 13.21
CA ILE A 142 -11.88 -9.30 13.52
C ILE A 142 -10.79 -10.32 13.27
N VAL A 143 -9.70 -9.85 12.67
CA VAL A 143 -8.44 -10.58 12.54
C VAL A 143 -7.47 -9.98 13.55
N PRO A 144 -6.97 -10.74 14.53
CA PRO A 144 -5.97 -10.27 15.47
C PRO A 144 -4.66 -9.89 14.79
N GLU A 145 -3.85 -9.07 15.45
CA GLU A 145 -2.49 -8.80 15.01
C GLU A 145 -1.68 -10.10 14.83
N LYS A 146 -0.70 -10.07 13.95
CA LYS A 146 0.17 -11.21 13.59
C LYS A 146 -0.56 -12.43 13.04
N THR A 147 -1.85 -12.30 12.71
CA THR A 147 -2.65 -13.39 12.16
C THR A 147 -2.72 -13.27 10.64
N PRO A 148 -2.23 -14.26 9.88
CA PRO A 148 -2.42 -14.32 8.44
C PRO A 148 -3.90 -14.29 8.09
N HIS A 149 -4.27 -13.50 7.08
CA HIS A 149 -5.63 -13.49 6.56
C HIS A 149 -5.66 -13.27 5.05
N TRP A 150 -6.63 -13.88 4.39
CA TRP A 150 -6.71 -13.91 2.95
C TRP A 150 -8.12 -14.16 2.46
N PHE A 151 -8.59 -13.33 1.55
CA PHE A 151 -9.82 -13.63 0.80
C PHE A 151 -9.45 -14.51 -0.39
N SER A 152 -9.53 -15.83 -0.19
CA SER A 152 -9.10 -16.85 -1.16
C SER A 152 -10.08 -17.01 -2.32
N LYS A 153 -11.30 -16.49 -2.19
CA LYS A 153 -12.33 -16.47 -3.23
C LYS A 153 -13.17 -15.21 -3.12
N ILE A 154 -13.50 -14.62 -4.25
CA ILE A 154 -14.45 -13.51 -4.39
C ILE A 154 -15.57 -13.95 -5.32
N ASN A 155 -16.82 -13.87 -4.90
CA ASN A 155 -17.98 -14.22 -5.72
C ASN A 155 -18.49 -12.98 -6.44
N GLY A 156 -17.88 -12.66 -7.59
CA GLY A 156 -18.12 -11.43 -8.34
C GLY A 156 -17.45 -10.23 -7.70
N THR A 157 -18.00 -9.70 -6.60
CA THR A 157 -17.42 -8.61 -5.81
C THR A 157 -17.57 -8.87 -4.33
N LEU A 158 -16.68 -8.24 -3.54
CA LEU A 158 -16.77 -8.19 -2.07
C LEU A 158 -16.41 -6.77 -1.63
N VAL A 159 -17.36 -6.08 -1.01
CA VAL A 159 -17.18 -4.72 -0.49
C VAL A 159 -17.13 -4.76 1.01
N LEU A 160 -16.04 -4.25 1.58
CA LEU A 160 -15.77 -4.28 3.01
C LEU A 160 -15.54 -2.87 3.55
N MET A 161 -15.92 -2.63 4.79
CA MET A 161 -15.27 -1.63 5.63
C MET A 161 -14.21 -2.34 6.45
N SER A 162 -12.96 -1.89 6.37
CA SER A 162 -11.86 -2.35 7.22
C SER A 162 -11.45 -1.25 8.19
N ILE A 163 -11.26 -1.61 9.46
CA ILE A 163 -10.88 -0.72 10.54
C ILE A 163 -9.61 -1.24 11.17
N HIS A 164 -8.55 -0.45 11.09
CA HIS A 164 -7.26 -0.77 11.68
C HIS A 164 -7.22 -0.30 13.12
N LEU A 165 -6.93 -1.22 14.02
CA LEU A 165 -6.88 -1.05 15.47
C LEU A 165 -5.45 -1.29 15.96
N PRO A 166 -4.59 -0.25 15.96
CA PRO A 166 -3.23 -0.38 16.43
C PRO A 166 -3.19 -0.80 17.90
N ARG A 167 -2.26 -1.69 18.21
CA ARG A 167 -1.97 -2.08 19.58
C ARG A 167 -0.79 -1.26 20.09
N SER A 168 -0.95 -0.70 21.27
CA SER A 168 0.10 0.05 22.01
C SER A 168 1.20 -0.87 22.52
#